data_4bf86a068302ab07a16e683d3a044b16
#
_entry.id   4bf86a068302ab07a16e683d3a044b16
#
_cell.length_a   1.000
_cell.length_b   1.000
_cell.length_c   1.000
_cell.angle_alpha   90.00
_cell.angle_beta   90.00
_cell.angle_gamma   90.00
#
_symmetry.space_group_name_H-M   'P 1'
#
loop_
_entity.id
_entity.type
_entity.pdbx_description
1 polymer ?
#
loop_
_entity_poly.entity_id
_entity_poly.type
_entity_poly.pdbx_seq_one_letter_code
_entity_poly.pdbx_strand_id
1 'polypeptide(L)'
;MTTYNLAVYSALYGPIAIEKADSKKDLLNKMVDYIKQYQANAIERFIDLLRANVQKPVVNADSIVDGLIDVDFIRVHNHPEEPLVFFKFNKNSSTANLEFLYRNRENGEEFVIFAKKD
;
A
#
# COMPACT_ATOMS: atom_id res chain seq x y z
N MET A 1 20.26 6.82 -7.29
CA MET A 1 19.43 5.73 -6.74
C MET A 1 18.35 6.34 -5.84
N THR A 2 17.11 5.93 -6.01
CA THR A 2 16.00 6.45 -5.21
C THR A 2 15.76 5.53 -4.01
N THR A 3 15.86 6.10 -2.80
CA THR A 3 15.52 5.42 -1.57
C THR A 3 14.28 6.05 -0.96
N TYR A 4 13.59 5.30 -0.12
CA TYR A 4 12.34 5.75 0.51
C TYR A 4 12.41 5.52 2.01
N ASN A 5 11.77 6.42 2.75
CA ASN A 5 11.52 6.23 4.18
C ASN A 5 10.09 5.73 4.34
N LEU A 6 9.94 4.60 5.00
CA LEU A 6 8.67 3.87 5.15
C LEU A 6 8.23 3.91 6.60
N ALA A 7 6.96 4.20 6.84
CA ALA A 7 6.34 4.14 8.16
C ALA A 7 5.07 3.30 8.10
N VAL A 8 4.91 2.42 9.08
CA VAL A 8 3.75 1.51 9.20
C VAL A 8 3.12 1.69 10.58
N TYR A 9 1.82 1.88 10.60
CA TYR A 9 1.06 2.11 11.82
C TYR A 9 -0.27 1.34 11.79
N SER A 10 -0.71 0.85 12.96
CA SER A 10 -2.06 0.32 13.09
C SER A 10 -2.71 0.83 14.37
N ALA A 11 -4.04 0.96 14.35
CA ALA A 11 -4.78 1.36 15.54
C ALA A 11 -4.68 0.31 16.64
N LEU A 12 -4.53 -0.97 16.29
CA LEU A 12 -4.44 -2.06 17.24
C LEU A 12 -3.06 -2.17 17.88
N TYR A 13 -2.00 -2.07 17.07
CA TYR A 13 -0.62 -2.31 17.53
C TYR A 13 0.18 -1.03 17.75
N GLY A 14 -0.33 0.14 17.33
CA GLY A 14 0.41 1.38 17.34
C GLY A 14 1.46 1.42 16.21
N PRO A 15 2.57 2.14 16.41
CA PRO A 15 3.67 2.16 15.44
C PRO A 15 4.26 0.76 15.29
N ILE A 16 4.31 0.25 14.05
CA ILE A 16 4.82 -1.09 13.75
C ILE A 16 6.26 -1.03 13.29
N ALA A 17 6.57 -0.12 12.35
CA ALA A 17 7.91 -0.04 11.78
C ALA A 17 8.18 1.35 11.22
N ILE A 18 9.46 1.74 11.29
CA ILE A 18 10.03 2.86 10.54
C ILE A 18 11.33 2.33 9.95
N GLU A 19 11.43 2.29 8.62
CA GLU A 19 12.60 1.74 7.97
C GLU A 19 12.83 2.34 6.59
N LYS A 20 13.99 2.07 6.00
CA LYS A 20 14.32 2.48 4.63
C LYS A 20 14.07 1.36 3.64
N ALA A 21 13.63 1.76 2.45
CA ALA A 21 13.58 0.88 1.29
C ALA A 21 14.60 1.40 0.26
N ASP A 22 15.38 0.49 -0.31
CA ASP A 22 16.51 0.85 -1.19
C ASP A 22 16.09 1.14 -2.62
N SER A 23 14.86 0.81 -2.98
CA SER A 23 14.34 0.98 -4.32
C SER A 23 12.81 0.96 -4.28
N LYS A 24 12.17 1.27 -5.40
CA LYS A 24 10.72 1.12 -5.53
C LYS A 24 10.30 -0.34 -5.36
N LYS A 25 11.06 -1.29 -5.92
CA LYS A 25 10.75 -2.71 -5.78
C LYS A 25 10.81 -3.14 -4.32
N ASP A 26 11.85 -2.75 -3.61
CA ASP A 26 12.00 -3.03 -2.18
C ASP A 26 10.87 -2.41 -1.37
N LEU A 27 10.48 -1.17 -1.69
CA LEU A 27 9.35 -0.50 -1.06
C LEU A 27 8.05 -1.27 -1.25
N LEU A 28 7.76 -1.69 -2.49
CA LEU A 28 6.52 -2.42 -2.79
C LEU A 28 6.51 -3.79 -2.12
N ASN A 29 7.66 -4.49 -2.10
CA ASN A 29 7.77 -5.77 -1.39
C ASN A 29 7.50 -5.61 0.11
N LYS A 30 8.10 -4.59 0.73
CA LYS A 30 7.88 -4.30 2.15
C LYS A 30 6.42 -3.95 2.44
N MET A 31 5.81 -3.13 1.59
CA MET A 31 4.39 -2.81 1.73
C MET A 31 3.53 -4.07 1.73
N VAL A 32 3.71 -4.94 0.75
CA VAL A 32 2.93 -6.18 0.64
C VAL A 32 3.16 -7.08 1.85
N ASP A 33 4.41 -7.22 2.30
CA ASP A 33 4.74 -8.04 3.47
C ASP A 33 4.07 -7.52 4.74
N TYR A 34 4.07 -6.22 4.97
CA TYR A 34 3.39 -5.64 6.14
C TYR A 34 1.87 -5.82 6.06
N ILE A 35 1.27 -5.64 4.89
CA ILE A 35 -0.16 -5.88 4.72
C ILE A 35 -0.48 -7.35 5.02
N LYS A 36 0.28 -8.29 4.47
CA LYS A 36 0.08 -9.72 4.71
C LYS A 36 0.19 -10.08 6.19
N GLN A 37 1.14 -9.47 6.88
CA GLN A 37 1.42 -9.78 8.28
C GLN A 37 0.40 -9.17 9.24
N TYR A 38 -0.03 -7.93 9.01
CA TYR A 38 -0.83 -7.16 9.97
C TYR A 38 -2.26 -6.89 9.53
N GLN A 39 -2.55 -6.97 8.24
CA GLN A 39 -3.88 -6.68 7.70
C GLN A 39 -4.18 -7.56 6.48
N ALA A 40 -4.01 -8.88 6.67
CA ALA A 40 -4.15 -9.85 5.58
C ALA A 40 -5.53 -9.80 4.89
N ASN A 41 -6.59 -9.46 5.64
CA ASN A 41 -7.93 -9.36 5.08
C ASN A 41 -8.12 -8.21 4.08
N ALA A 42 -7.17 -7.30 3.99
CA ALA A 42 -7.21 -6.22 2.98
C ALA A 42 -6.69 -6.65 1.62
N ILE A 43 -5.97 -7.78 1.52
CA ILE A 43 -5.26 -8.18 0.31
C ILE A 43 -6.20 -8.40 -0.88
N GLU A 44 -7.29 -9.15 -0.70
CA GLU A 44 -8.19 -9.45 -1.81
C GLU A 44 -8.83 -8.19 -2.40
N ARG A 45 -9.28 -7.28 -1.55
CA ARG A 45 -9.87 -6.03 -2.00
C ARG A 45 -8.84 -5.15 -2.69
N PHE A 46 -7.61 -5.12 -2.18
CA PHE A 46 -6.51 -4.39 -2.81
C PHE A 46 -6.22 -4.94 -4.21
N ILE A 47 -6.16 -6.26 -4.34
CA ILE A 47 -5.97 -6.93 -5.64
C ILE A 47 -7.09 -6.56 -6.61
N ASP A 48 -8.35 -6.59 -6.17
CA ASP A 48 -9.49 -6.24 -7.02
C ASP A 48 -9.41 -4.78 -7.51
N LEU A 49 -9.02 -3.85 -6.64
CA LEU A 49 -8.84 -2.46 -7.02
C LEU A 49 -7.71 -2.28 -8.03
N LEU A 50 -6.60 -2.98 -7.83
CA LEU A 50 -5.46 -2.90 -8.76
C LEU A 50 -5.80 -3.53 -10.10
N ARG A 51 -6.48 -4.66 -10.10
CA ARG A 51 -6.83 -5.40 -11.33
C ARG A 51 -7.60 -4.54 -12.31
N ALA A 52 -8.44 -3.64 -11.82
CA ALA A 52 -9.24 -2.75 -12.64
C ALA A 52 -8.44 -1.53 -13.17
N ASN A 53 -7.22 -1.28 -12.65
CA ASN A 53 -6.50 -0.03 -12.87
C ASN A 53 -5.06 -0.18 -13.35
N VAL A 54 -4.53 -1.38 -13.44
CA VAL A 54 -3.17 -1.63 -13.93
C VAL A 54 -3.20 -2.50 -15.19
N GLN A 55 -2.18 -2.36 -16.04
CA GLN A 55 -2.11 -3.09 -17.29
C GLN A 55 -1.63 -4.52 -17.13
N LYS A 56 -0.69 -4.76 -16.22
CA LYS A 56 -0.18 -6.11 -15.94
C LYS A 56 -1.16 -6.88 -15.06
N PRO A 57 -1.33 -8.18 -15.27
CA PRO A 57 -2.25 -8.98 -14.45
C PRO A 57 -1.84 -9.00 -12.98
N VAL A 58 -2.80 -8.74 -12.08
CA VAL A 58 -2.64 -8.89 -10.64
C VAL A 58 -3.64 -9.94 -10.19
N VAL A 59 -3.15 -11.14 -9.85
CA VAL A 59 -4.01 -12.28 -9.52
C VAL A 59 -3.88 -12.73 -8.07
N ASN A 60 -2.77 -12.38 -7.41
CA ASN A 60 -2.52 -12.70 -6.02
C ASN A 60 -1.56 -11.67 -5.41
N ALA A 61 -1.22 -11.82 -4.13
CA ALA A 61 -0.33 -10.90 -3.45
C ALA A 61 1.05 -10.82 -4.11
N ASP A 62 1.55 -11.94 -4.63
CA ASP A 62 2.89 -11.99 -5.22
C ASP A 62 3.00 -11.20 -6.53
N SER A 63 1.89 -11.01 -7.24
CA SER A 63 1.88 -10.24 -8.49
C SER A 63 1.61 -8.75 -8.30
N ILE A 64 1.34 -8.28 -7.08
CA ILE A 64 1.10 -6.85 -6.79
C ILE A 64 2.33 -6.02 -7.16
N VAL A 65 3.51 -6.48 -6.76
CA VAL A 65 4.77 -5.75 -7.01
C VAL A 65 5.00 -5.59 -8.51
N ASP A 66 4.89 -6.68 -9.27
CA ASP A 66 5.07 -6.64 -10.72
C ASP A 66 4.03 -5.73 -11.40
N GLY A 67 2.81 -5.71 -10.90
CA GLY A 67 1.75 -4.86 -11.42
C GLY A 67 2.00 -3.36 -11.21
N LEU A 68 2.74 -3.01 -10.16
CA LEU A 68 2.97 -1.62 -9.77
C LEU A 68 4.36 -1.08 -10.11
N ILE A 69 5.32 -1.94 -10.45
CA ILE A 69 6.73 -1.54 -10.55
C ILE A 69 6.97 -0.46 -11.61
N ASP A 70 6.24 -0.48 -12.71
CA ASP A 70 6.40 0.48 -13.80
C ASP A 70 5.34 1.61 -13.78
N VAL A 71 4.52 1.67 -12.74
CA VAL A 71 3.45 2.68 -12.64
C VAL A 71 3.99 3.93 -11.95
N ASP A 72 3.93 5.07 -12.65
CA ASP A 72 4.40 6.35 -12.10
C ASP A 72 3.34 7.05 -11.24
N PHE A 73 2.07 6.83 -11.56
CA PHE A 73 0.94 7.38 -10.81
C PHE A 73 -0.24 6.43 -10.83
N ILE A 74 -0.79 6.17 -9.64
CA ILE A 74 -2.03 5.42 -9.48
C ILE A 74 -2.74 5.89 -8.21
N ARG A 75 -4.06 5.95 -8.26
CA ARG A 75 -4.88 6.20 -7.07
C ARG A 75 -6.14 5.35 -7.17
N VAL A 76 -6.34 4.46 -6.22
CA VAL A 76 -7.50 3.56 -6.19
C VAL A 76 -8.12 3.53 -4.81
N HIS A 77 -9.43 3.37 -4.75
CA HIS A 77 -10.15 3.20 -3.48
C HIS A 77 -11.52 2.59 -3.75
N ASN A 78 -12.11 2.00 -2.73
CA ASN A 78 -13.45 1.44 -2.79
C ASN A 78 -14.48 2.27 -2.01
N HIS A 79 -14.17 3.54 -1.71
CA HIS A 79 -15.14 4.42 -1.05
C HIS A 79 -16.44 4.50 -1.86
N PRO A 80 -17.65 4.48 -1.26
CA PRO A 80 -17.91 4.57 0.18
C PRO A 80 -18.06 3.23 0.93
N GLU A 81 -17.65 2.11 0.34
CA GLU A 81 -17.79 0.81 1.00
C GLU A 81 -16.91 0.68 2.25
N GLU A 82 -17.39 -0.11 3.21
CA GLU A 82 -16.61 -0.54 4.37
C GLU A 82 -16.36 -2.06 4.26
N PRO A 83 -15.17 -2.55 4.64
CA PRO A 83 -13.99 -1.78 4.98
C PRO A 83 -13.43 -1.00 3.80
N LEU A 84 -12.90 0.19 4.09
CA LEU A 84 -12.27 1.03 3.08
C LEU A 84 -10.85 0.54 2.81
N VAL A 85 -10.49 0.44 1.54
CA VAL A 85 -9.10 0.30 1.09
C VAL A 85 -8.79 1.46 0.16
N PHE A 86 -7.70 2.14 0.44
CA PHE A 86 -7.18 3.24 -0.37
C PHE A 86 -5.71 2.99 -0.66
N PHE A 87 -5.29 3.19 -1.90
CA PHE A 87 -3.90 3.14 -2.28
C PHE A 87 -3.58 4.25 -3.27
N LYS A 88 -2.43 4.89 -3.05
CA LYS A 88 -1.90 5.89 -3.96
C LYS A 88 -0.39 5.73 -4.09
N PHE A 89 0.12 5.76 -5.30
CA PHE A 89 1.53 5.95 -5.58
C PHE A 89 1.69 7.10 -6.56
N ASN A 90 2.57 8.06 -6.23
CA ASN A 90 2.91 9.17 -7.11
C ASN A 90 4.42 9.40 -7.06
N LYS A 91 5.10 9.07 -8.14
CA LYS A 91 6.55 9.22 -8.28
C LYS A 91 7.01 10.66 -8.02
N ASN A 92 6.20 11.65 -8.37
CA ASN A 92 6.56 13.07 -8.34
C ASN A 92 5.90 13.84 -7.18
N SER A 93 5.32 13.15 -6.21
CA SER A 93 4.68 13.83 -5.08
C SER A 93 5.71 14.59 -4.25
N SER A 94 5.35 15.80 -3.81
CA SER A 94 6.13 16.58 -2.87
C SER A 94 5.87 16.19 -1.42
N THR A 95 4.87 15.35 -1.18
CA THR A 95 4.53 14.79 0.13
C THR A 95 4.82 13.29 0.12
N ALA A 96 3.91 12.44 0.60
CA ALA A 96 4.11 10.99 0.53
C ALA A 96 4.02 10.50 -0.92
N ASN A 97 4.98 9.67 -1.31
CA ASN A 97 4.99 9.03 -2.63
C ASN A 97 4.13 7.77 -2.65
N LEU A 98 3.97 7.11 -1.50
CA LEU A 98 3.13 5.94 -1.36
C LEU A 98 2.26 6.09 -0.12
N GLU A 99 0.98 5.76 -0.26
CA GLU A 99 0.02 5.69 0.83
C GLU A 99 -0.84 4.45 0.64
N PHE A 100 -0.97 3.67 1.70
CA PHE A 100 -1.92 2.56 1.78
C PHE A 100 -2.73 2.73 3.06
N LEU A 101 -4.05 2.68 2.96
CA LEU A 101 -4.96 2.77 4.09
C LEU A 101 -5.99 1.66 4.03
N TYR A 102 -6.13 0.94 5.13
CA TYR A 102 -7.28 0.08 5.42
C TYR A 102 -8.00 0.64 6.64
N ARG A 103 -9.32 0.74 6.57
CA ARG A 103 -10.13 1.19 7.71
C ARG A 103 -11.44 0.42 7.74
N ASN A 104 -11.79 -0.08 8.91
CA ASN A 104 -13.10 -0.67 9.15
C ASN A 104 -13.74 0.02 10.37
N ARG A 105 -14.73 0.88 10.11
CA ARG A 105 -15.40 1.65 11.15
C ARG A 105 -16.25 0.79 12.08
N GLU A 106 -16.71 -0.36 11.62
CA GLU A 106 -17.55 -1.25 12.41
C GLU A 106 -16.80 -1.84 13.61
N ASN A 107 -15.50 -2.10 13.44
CA ASN A 107 -14.69 -2.71 14.50
C ASN A 107 -13.51 -1.84 14.94
N GLY A 108 -13.37 -0.63 14.38
CA GLY A 108 -12.30 0.29 14.75
C GLY A 108 -10.93 -0.05 14.20
N GLU A 109 -10.81 -1.03 13.29
CA GLU A 109 -9.53 -1.34 12.67
C GLU A 109 -9.08 -0.22 11.74
N GLU A 110 -7.78 0.13 11.83
CA GLU A 110 -7.13 1.05 10.91
C GLU A 110 -5.68 0.62 10.76
N PHE A 111 -5.20 0.59 9.52
CA PHE A 111 -3.83 0.22 9.18
C PHE A 111 -3.33 1.13 8.07
N VAL A 112 -2.15 1.72 8.25
CA VAL A 112 -1.64 2.75 7.36
C VAL A 112 -0.17 2.49 7.06
N ILE A 113 0.19 2.66 5.78
CA ILE A 113 1.59 2.67 5.34
C ILE A 113 1.82 3.97 4.58
N PHE A 114 2.89 4.68 4.93
CA PHE A 114 3.37 5.85 4.22
C PHE A 114 4.81 5.65 3.80
N ALA A 115 5.16 6.17 2.63
CA ALA A 115 6.55 6.24 2.23
C ALA A 115 6.84 7.53 1.46
N LYS A 116 8.03 8.08 1.68
CA LYS A 116 8.50 9.29 1.02
C LYS A 116 9.93 9.10 0.57
N LYS A 117 10.25 9.58 -0.63
CA LYS A 117 11.63 9.62 -1.14
C LYS A 117 12.54 10.44 -0.23
N ASP A 118 13.74 9.97 -0.08
CA ASP A 118 14.81 10.76 0.54
C ASP A 118 15.18 11.97 -0.32
#